data_679fff6abea390c7495ed8ec22c443ef
#
_entry.id   679fff6abea390c7495ed8ec22c443ef
#
_cell.length_a   1.000
_cell.length_b   1.000
_cell.length_c   1.000
_cell.angle_alpha   90.00
_cell.angle_beta   90.00
_cell.angle_gamma   90.00
#
_symmetry.space_group_name_H-M   'P 1'
#
loop_
_entity.id
_entity.type
_entity.pdbx_description
1 polymer ?
#
loop_
_entity_poly.entity_id
_entity_poly.type
_entity_poly.pdbx_seq_one_letter_code
_entity_poly.pdbx_strand_id
1 'polypeptide(L)'
;MNWPGPLPAGVVVDLDDTAYPQAAYLRGAAAAVGRAAARAGLDGGALSRALRAELAAGSDRGGTIDRALAGCGVPPGRAAELLPALVAAFTAYRPRRLPTYPGVPAALAALRVRYPLACLTDGNPTIQRAKLAATGLADAFDAVVITDELGGRAARKPNPEGLRRVAELLGLPAQDLVVVGDRPGKDMAVAAAVGARSIRVRTGEHAHAPDDPPAMLVLSDLAAVVPLLCPGALPIGY
;
A
#
# COMPACT_ATOMS: atom_id res chain seq x y z
N MET A 1 13.43 -22.83 2.66
CA MET A 1 12.42 -22.66 3.76
C MET A 1 11.13 -23.28 3.28
N ASN A 2 10.41 -24.07 4.08
CA ASN A 2 9.13 -24.67 3.69
C ASN A 2 7.99 -23.95 4.40
N TRP A 3 6.80 -24.00 3.79
CA TRP A 3 5.59 -23.48 4.44
C TRP A 3 5.24 -24.28 5.68
N PRO A 4 5.06 -23.66 6.85
CA PRO A 4 4.73 -24.38 8.09
C PRO A 4 3.22 -24.66 8.17
N GLY A 5 2.86 -25.93 8.16
CA GLY A 5 1.47 -26.40 8.31
C GLY A 5 0.68 -26.49 6.98
N PRO A 6 -0.67 -26.55 7.04
CA PRO A 6 -1.52 -26.65 5.86
C PRO A 6 -1.43 -25.40 5.01
N LEU A 7 -1.52 -25.54 3.67
CA LEU A 7 -1.52 -24.40 2.76
C LEU A 7 -2.74 -23.50 2.99
N PRO A 8 -2.64 -22.18 2.70
CA PRO A 8 -3.79 -21.27 2.81
C PRO A 8 -4.84 -21.59 1.74
N ALA A 9 -6.08 -21.19 1.97
CA ALA A 9 -7.14 -21.30 0.98
C ALA A 9 -7.11 -20.15 -0.03
N GLY A 10 -6.57 -18.98 0.36
CA GLY A 10 -6.43 -17.79 -0.48
C GLY A 10 -5.30 -16.87 -0.02
N VAL A 11 -4.86 -15.99 -0.91
CA VAL A 11 -3.77 -15.06 -0.65
C VAL A 11 -4.27 -13.62 -0.75
N VAL A 12 -3.94 -12.80 0.23
CA VAL A 12 -4.27 -11.38 0.31
C VAL A 12 -2.98 -10.58 0.31
N VAL A 13 -2.83 -9.66 -0.62
CA VAL A 13 -1.60 -8.87 -0.80
C VAL A 13 -1.90 -7.40 -0.56
N ASP A 14 -1.09 -6.75 0.26
CA ASP A 14 -1.07 -5.29 0.36
C ASP A 14 -0.45 -4.67 -0.90
N LEU A 15 -0.73 -3.40 -1.15
CA LEU A 15 -0.27 -2.71 -2.36
C LEU A 15 0.97 -1.86 -2.12
N ASP A 16 0.87 -0.87 -1.22
CA ASP A 16 1.91 0.13 -0.98
C ASP A 16 3.12 -0.47 -0.26
N ASP A 17 4.32 -0.30 -0.80
CA ASP A 17 5.57 -0.88 -0.29
C ASP A 17 5.61 -2.43 -0.19
N THR A 18 4.56 -3.12 -0.65
CA THR A 18 4.50 -4.58 -0.80
C THR A 18 4.63 -4.99 -2.27
N ALA A 19 3.79 -4.45 -3.15
CA ALA A 19 3.81 -4.76 -4.57
C ALA A 19 4.66 -3.77 -5.38
N TYR A 20 4.79 -2.54 -4.92
CA TYR A 20 5.56 -1.48 -5.59
C TYR A 20 6.10 -0.47 -4.56
N PRO A 21 7.21 0.26 -4.85
CA PRO A 21 7.76 1.25 -3.93
C PRO A 21 6.88 2.51 -3.90
N GLN A 22 6.13 2.71 -2.80
CA GLN A 22 5.20 3.82 -2.60
C GLN A 22 5.85 5.20 -2.80
N ALA A 23 7.12 5.33 -2.46
CA ALA A 23 7.90 6.55 -2.66
C ALA A 23 7.87 7.04 -4.12
N ALA A 24 7.70 6.15 -5.11
CA ALA A 24 7.56 6.53 -6.53
C ALA A 24 6.28 7.34 -6.78
N TYR A 25 5.15 6.91 -6.20
CA TYR A 25 3.88 7.65 -6.27
C TYR A 25 3.98 8.98 -5.52
N LEU A 26 4.47 8.94 -4.27
CA LEU A 26 4.52 10.11 -3.37
C LEU A 26 5.38 11.25 -3.95
N ARG A 27 6.51 10.94 -4.61
CA ARG A 27 7.32 11.96 -5.31
C ARG A 27 6.55 12.69 -6.39
N GLY A 28 5.78 11.96 -7.20
CA GLY A 28 4.99 12.57 -8.28
C GLY A 28 3.81 13.39 -7.76
N ALA A 29 3.12 12.90 -6.73
CA ALA A 29 2.03 13.60 -6.07
C ALA A 29 2.52 14.90 -5.41
N ALA A 30 3.67 14.87 -4.70
CA ALA A 30 4.28 16.08 -4.14
C ALA A 30 4.67 17.10 -5.23
N ALA A 31 5.16 16.64 -6.38
CA ALA A 31 5.44 17.53 -7.51
C ALA A 31 4.15 18.15 -8.09
N ALA A 32 3.03 17.41 -8.11
CA ALA A 32 1.73 17.94 -8.53
C ALA A 32 1.25 19.04 -7.58
N VAL A 33 1.39 18.83 -6.25
CA VAL A 33 1.12 19.85 -5.23
C VAL A 33 2.00 21.08 -5.43
N GLY A 34 3.31 20.89 -5.66
CA GLY A 34 4.22 22.01 -5.94
C GLY A 34 3.81 22.84 -7.15
N ARG A 35 3.38 22.19 -8.24
CA ARG A 35 2.84 22.91 -9.41
C ARG A 35 1.55 23.69 -9.09
N ALA A 36 0.68 23.14 -8.27
CA ALA A 36 -0.53 23.84 -7.83
C ALA A 36 -0.19 25.05 -6.96
N ALA A 37 0.76 24.90 -6.04
CA ALA A 37 1.27 25.98 -5.19
C ALA A 37 1.91 27.11 -6.01
N ALA A 38 2.70 26.77 -7.03
CA ALA A 38 3.31 27.77 -7.92
C ALA A 38 2.26 28.61 -8.67
N ARG A 39 1.17 27.98 -9.13
CA ARG A 39 0.03 28.71 -9.72
C ARG A 39 -0.68 29.63 -8.73
N ALA A 40 -0.57 29.36 -7.43
CA ALA A 40 -1.12 30.19 -6.36
C ALA A 40 -0.11 31.23 -5.80
N GLY A 41 1.03 31.40 -6.46
CA GLY A 41 2.05 32.40 -6.10
C GLY A 41 3.02 31.98 -5.00
N LEU A 42 3.10 30.69 -4.65
CA LEU A 42 4.09 30.16 -3.71
C LEU A 42 5.34 29.63 -4.43
N ASP A 43 6.45 29.44 -3.70
CA ASP A 43 7.56 28.63 -4.20
C ASP A 43 7.15 27.15 -4.22
N GLY A 44 6.65 26.71 -5.39
CA GLY A 44 6.21 25.33 -5.58
C GLY A 44 7.34 24.29 -5.47
N GLY A 45 8.59 24.70 -5.77
CA GLY A 45 9.76 23.85 -5.60
C GLY A 45 10.07 23.58 -4.13
N ALA A 46 10.08 24.64 -3.31
CA ALA A 46 10.27 24.52 -1.87
C ALA A 46 9.15 23.68 -1.23
N LEU A 47 7.88 23.96 -1.57
CA LEU A 47 6.75 23.20 -1.04
C LEU A 47 6.82 21.71 -1.42
N SER A 48 7.16 21.40 -2.69
CA SER A 48 7.33 20.03 -3.14
C SER A 48 8.45 19.29 -2.37
N ARG A 49 9.54 19.96 -2.05
CA ARG A 49 10.64 19.39 -1.23
C ARG A 49 10.20 19.16 0.22
N ALA A 50 9.57 20.17 0.83
CA ALA A 50 9.05 20.08 2.19
C ALA A 50 8.02 18.94 2.32
N LEU A 51 7.07 18.85 1.38
CA LEU A 51 6.07 17.79 1.38
C LEU A 51 6.70 16.39 1.23
N ARG A 52 7.74 16.23 0.40
CA ARG A 52 8.45 14.96 0.30
C ARG A 52 9.14 14.58 1.60
N ALA A 53 9.71 15.52 2.33
CA ALA A 53 10.31 15.27 3.65
C ALA A 53 9.24 14.84 4.67
N GLU A 54 8.08 15.51 4.70
CA GLU A 54 6.96 15.14 5.57
C GLU A 54 6.41 13.74 5.27
N LEU A 55 6.29 13.39 3.98
CA LEU A 55 5.84 12.08 3.54
C LEU A 55 6.86 10.97 3.87
N ALA A 56 8.15 11.25 3.80
CA ALA A 56 9.21 10.32 4.19
C ALA A 56 9.31 10.11 5.70
N ALA A 57 8.87 11.10 6.50
CA ALA A 57 8.79 10.98 7.96
C ALA A 57 7.55 10.19 8.44
N GLY A 58 6.66 9.78 7.53
CA GLY A 58 5.47 8.97 7.80
C GLY A 58 4.34 9.33 6.85
N SER A 59 4.15 8.49 5.84
CA SER A 59 3.22 8.75 4.74
C SER A 59 1.73 8.76 5.15
N ASP A 60 1.39 8.11 6.26
CA ASP A 60 0.01 7.98 6.77
C ASP A 60 -0.33 8.89 7.96
N ARG A 61 0.61 9.73 8.40
CA ARG A 61 0.42 10.60 9.59
C ARG A 61 -0.70 11.63 9.46
N GLY A 62 -1.19 11.90 8.24
CA GLY A 62 -2.14 12.98 7.97
C GLY A 62 -1.53 14.37 8.14
N GLY A 63 -2.20 15.43 7.68
CA GLY A 63 -1.72 16.80 7.84
C GLY A 63 -0.34 17.11 7.22
N THR A 64 0.13 16.29 6.27
CA THR A 64 1.46 16.42 5.67
C THR A 64 1.59 17.70 4.83
N ILE A 65 0.53 18.10 4.13
CA ILE A 65 0.51 19.34 3.34
C ILE A 65 0.51 20.55 4.26
N ASP A 66 -0.24 20.49 5.37
CA ASP A 66 -0.29 21.56 6.37
C ASP A 66 1.10 21.82 6.97
N ARG A 67 1.79 20.73 7.40
CA ARG A 67 3.15 20.85 7.94
C ARG A 67 4.15 21.33 6.90
N ALA A 68 4.02 20.90 5.65
CA ALA A 68 4.87 21.38 4.56
C ALA A 68 4.66 22.87 4.29
N LEU A 69 3.42 23.37 4.32
CA LEU A 69 3.10 24.80 4.20
C LEU A 69 3.71 25.61 5.35
N ALA A 70 3.53 25.14 6.60
CA ALA A 70 4.13 25.75 7.78
C ALA A 70 5.67 25.77 7.69
N GLY A 71 6.29 24.68 7.28
CA GLY A 71 7.74 24.58 7.07
C GLY A 71 8.28 25.51 5.97
N CYS A 72 7.42 25.91 5.02
CA CYS A 72 7.74 26.94 4.02
C CYS A 72 7.42 28.37 4.47
N GLY A 73 7.02 28.60 5.73
CA GLY A 73 6.71 29.90 6.28
C GLY A 73 5.39 30.52 5.77
N VAL A 74 4.48 29.70 5.23
CA VAL A 74 3.18 30.17 4.75
C VAL A 74 2.31 30.52 5.96
N PRO A 75 1.78 31.78 6.06
CA PRO A 75 0.93 32.17 7.16
C PRO A 75 -0.31 31.28 7.30
N PRO A 76 -0.80 30.98 8.54
CA PRO A 76 -1.91 30.04 8.78
C PRO A 76 -3.17 30.37 7.97
N GLY A 77 -3.58 31.63 7.89
CA GLY A 77 -4.74 32.05 7.10
C GLY A 77 -4.58 31.71 5.62
N ARG A 78 -3.42 32.01 5.04
CA ARG A 78 -3.13 31.71 3.63
C ARG A 78 -3.01 30.19 3.40
N ALA A 79 -2.44 29.44 4.35
CA ALA A 79 -2.37 27.99 4.29
C ALA A 79 -3.78 27.37 4.27
N ALA A 80 -4.68 27.83 5.13
CA ALA A 80 -6.08 27.36 5.18
C ALA A 80 -6.83 27.60 3.86
N GLU A 81 -6.62 28.77 3.23
CA GLU A 81 -7.21 29.08 1.91
C GLU A 81 -6.71 28.14 0.79
N LEU A 82 -5.42 27.79 0.81
CA LEU A 82 -4.79 27.01 -0.25
C LEU A 82 -4.96 25.50 -0.07
N LEU A 83 -5.10 25.04 1.16
CA LEU A 83 -5.11 23.62 1.52
C LEU A 83 -6.09 22.78 0.68
N PRO A 84 -7.36 23.18 0.46
CA PRO A 84 -8.29 22.38 -0.34
C PRO A 84 -7.80 22.16 -1.78
N ALA A 85 -7.24 23.19 -2.43
CA ALA A 85 -6.73 23.07 -3.79
C ALA A 85 -5.46 22.20 -3.87
N LEU A 86 -4.59 22.25 -2.85
CA LEU A 86 -3.38 21.45 -2.78
C LEU A 86 -3.71 19.98 -2.48
N VAL A 87 -4.68 19.72 -1.61
CA VAL A 87 -5.20 18.37 -1.36
C VAL A 87 -5.84 17.80 -2.64
N ALA A 88 -6.63 18.60 -3.35
CA ALA A 88 -7.22 18.21 -4.63
C ALA A 88 -6.12 17.86 -5.65
N ALA A 89 -5.04 18.66 -5.74
CA ALA A 89 -3.92 18.39 -6.63
C ALA A 89 -3.19 17.07 -6.28
N PHE A 90 -3.03 16.77 -5.00
CA PHE A 90 -2.48 15.50 -4.53
C PHE A 90 -3.38 14.33 -4.93
N THR A 91 -4.67 14.42 -4.63
CA THR A 91 -5.67 13.36 -4.89
C THR A 91 -5.90 13.14 -6.39
N ALA A 92 -5.82 14.21 -7.19
CA ALA A 92 -5.99 14.16 -8.63
C ALA A 92 -4.75 13.65 -9.39
N TYR A 93 -3.60 13.46 -8.71
CA TYR A 93 -2.40 12.98 -9.38
C TYR A 93 -2.61 11.58 -9.97
N ARG A 94 -2.29 11.43 -11.26
CA ARG A 94 -2.39 10.17 -12.02
C ARG A 94 -1.05 9.90 -12.69
N PRO A 95 -0.21 9.02 -12.11
CA PRO A 95 1.00 8.59 -12.77
C PRO A 95 0.66 7.76 -14.02
N ARG A 96 1.42 7.94 -15.09
CA ARG A 96 1.28 7.10 -16.31
C ARG A 96 1.79 5.69 -16.08
N ARG A 97 2.82 5.53 -15.26
CA ARG A 97 3.45 4.27 -14.91
C ARG A 97 4.10 4.37 -13.53
N LEU A 98 3.98 3.31 -12.77
CA LEU A 98 4.71 3.08 -11.51
C LEU A 98 5.48 1.75 -11.65
N PRO A 99 6.76 1.71 -11.27
CA PRO A 99 7.51 0.45 -11.27
C PRO A 99 6.99 -0.43 -10.13
N THR A 100 6.83 -1.71 -10.38
CA THR A 100 6.66 -2.72 -9.32
C THR A 100 8.03 -3.11 -8.75
N TYR A 101 8.04 -3.77 -7.59
CA TYR A 101 9.25 -4.48 -7.19
C TYR A 101 9.58 -5.60 -8.17
N PRO A 102 10.87 -5.98 -8.30
CA PRO A 102 11.30 -7.05 -9.20
C PRO A 102 10.49 -8.35 -8.97
N GLY A 103 10.09 -9.00 -10.03
CA GLY A 103 9.39 -10.28 -9.98
C GLY A 103 7.92 -10.22 -9.55
N VAL A 104 7.38 -9.10 -9.08
CA VAL A 104 6.00 -8.99 -8.57
C VAL A 104 4.93 -9.42 -9.59
N PRO A 105 4.92 -8.96 -10.84
CA PRO A 105 3.90 -9.41 -11.81
C PRO A 105 3.91 -10.92 -12.02
N ALA A 106 5.09 -11.52 -12.13
CA ALA A 106 5.24 -12.97 -12.30
C ALA A 106 4.83 -13.74 -11.02
N ALA A 107 5.14 -13.18 -9.84
CA ALA A 107 4.74 -13.77 -8.57
C ALA A 107 3.21 -13.79 -8.40
N LEU A 108 2.53 -12.68 -8.68
CA LEU A 108 1.06 -12.61 -8.64
C LEU A 108 0.44 -13.57 -9.65
N ALA A 109 0.97 -13.65 -10.86
CA ALA A 109 0.50 -14.61 -11.87
C ALA A 109 0.66 -16.07 -11.39
N ALA A 110 1.81 -16.43 -10.81
CA ALA A 110 2.05 -17.78 -10.29
C ALA A 110 1.13 -18.12 -9.10
N LEU A 111 0.92 -17.17 -8.20
CA LEU A 111 0.00 -17.33 -7.05
C LEU A 111 -1.45 -17.52 -7.54
N ARG A 112 -1.91 -16.72 -8.51
CA ARG A 112 -3.27 -16.76 -9.02
C ARG A 112 -3.64 -18.07 -9.72
N VAL A 113 -2.66 -18.80 -10.23
CA VAL A 113 -2.89 -20.14 -10.80
C VAL A 113 -3.37 -21.14 -9.75
N ARG A 114 -3.01 -20.91 -8.46
CA ARG A 114 -3.26 -21.87 -7.37
C ARG A 114 -4.22 -21.38 -6.29
N TYR A 115 -4.36 -20.07 -6.17
CA TYR A 115 -5.13 -19.44 -5.08
C TYR A 115 -6.03 -18.34 -5.61
N PRO A 116 -7.24 -18.21 -5.08
CA PRO A 116 -7.95 -16.93 -5.10
C PRO A 116 -7.05 -15.83 -4.51
N LEU A 117 -6.89 -14.74 -5.25
CA LEU A 117 -5.92 -13.70 -4.95
C LEU A 117 -6.62 -12.36 -4.80
N ALA A 118 -6.45 -11.69 -3.66
CA ALA A 118 -7.03 -10.38 -3.42
C ALA A 118 -5.98 -9.33 -3.08
N CYS A 119 -6.31 -8.06 -3.37
CA CYS A 119 -5.60 -6.90 -2.87
C CYS A 119 -6.39 -6.27 -1.72
N LEU A 120 -5.74 -6.01 -0.58
CA LEU A 120 -6.30 -5.25 0.54
C LEU A 120 -5.40 -4.05 0.84
N THR A 121 -5.87 -2.84 0.51
CA THR A 121 -5.06 -1.62 0.61
C THR A 121 -5.80 -0.50 1.33
N ASP A 122 -5.05 0.28 2.12
CA ASP A 122 -5.56 1.45 2.84
C ASP A 122 -5.46 2.72 1.99
N GLY A 123 -6.43 3.62 2.13
CA GLY A 123 -6.32 4.97 1.61
C GLY A 123 -7.44 5.41 0.70
N ASN A 124 -7.32 6.64 0.20
CA ASN A 124 -8.32 7.24 -0.68
C ASN A 124 -8.55 6.39 -1.94
N PRO A 125 -9.80 6.00 -2.25
CA PRO A 125 -10.12 5.09 -3.36
C PRO A 125 -9.62 5.59 -4.72
N THR A 126 -9.73 6.89 -4.97
CA THR A 126 -9.26 7.50 -6.21
C THR A 126 -7.75 7.36 -6.39
N ILE A 127 -7.00 7.46 -5.28
CA ILE A 127 -5.54 7.29 -5.26
C ILE A 127 -5.17 5.83 -5.47
N GLN A 128 -5.79 4.91 -4.71
CA GLN A 128 -5.42 3.49 -4.77
C GLN A 128 -5.74 2.87 -6.14
N ARG A 129 -6.89 3.24 -6.75
CA ARG A 129 -7.21 2.83 -8.12
C ARG A 129 -6.21 3.38 -9.15
N ALA A 130 -5.76 4.63 -8.99
CA ALA A 130 -4.73 5.20 -9.87
C ALA A 130 -3.38 4.48 -9.75
N LYS A 131 -3.01 4.04 -8.54
CA LYS A 131 -1.80 3.24 -8.30
C LYS A 131 -1.89 1.86 -8.95
N LEU A 132 -3.00 1.15 -8.75
CA LEU A 132 -3.27 -0.16 -9.37
C LEU A 132 -3.20 -0.08 -10.90
N ALA A 133 -3.83 0.92 -11.50
CA ALA A 133 -3.78 1.12 -12.95
C ALA A 133 -2.35 1.43 -13.42
N ALA A 134 -1.63 2.31 -12.73
CA ALA A 134 -0.28 2.73 -13.12
C ALA A 134 0.80 1.66 -12.91
N THR A 135 0.60 0.73 -11.99
CA THR A 135 1.46 -0.45 -11.80
C THR A 135 1.16 -1.57 -12.78
N GLY A 136 0.00 -1.51 -13.50
CA GLY A 136 -0.49 -2.59 -14.34
C GLY A 136 -1.01 -3.80 -13.57
N LEU A 137 -1.31 -3.63 -12.27
CA LEU A 137 -1.76 -4.72 -11.41
C LEU A 137 -3.29 -4.76 -11.21
N ALA A 138 -4.05 -3.90 -11.91
CA ALA A 138 -5.51 -3.82 -11.73
C ALA A 138 -6.21 -5.16 -11.97
N ASP A 139 -5.77 -5.93 -12.96
CA ASP A 139 -6.35 -7.22 -13.35
C ASP A 139 -5.62 -8.43 -12.74
N ALA A 140 -4.65 -8.19 -11.86
CA ALA A 140 -3.87 -9.26 -11.22
C ALA A 140 -4.63 -9.96 -10.09
N PHE A 141 -5.72 -9.36 -9.59
CA PHE A 141 -6.48 -9.79 -8.42
C PHE A 141 -7.90 -10.20 -8.79
N ASP A 142 -8.43 -11.21 -8.10
CA ASP A 142 -9.83 -11.64 -8.22
C ASP A 142 -10.76 -10.70 -7.41
N ALA A 143 -10.22 -10.06 -6.37
CA ALA A 143 -10.91 -9.03 -5.59
C ALA A 143 -9.95 -7.91 -5.16
N VAL A 144 -10.44 -6.68 -5.12
CA VAL A 144 -9.72 -5.51 -4.60
C VAL A 144 -10.58 -4.82 -3.56
N VAL A 145 -10.06 -4.71 -2.33
CA VAL A 145 -10.71 -3.98 -1.25
C VAL A 145 -9.85 -2.78 -0.86
N ILE A 146 -10.43 -1.60 -0.98
CA ILE A 146 -9.83 -0.34 -0.53
C ILE A 146 -10.56 0.05 0.75
N THR A 147 -9.89 0.02 1.87
CA THR A 147 -10.52 0.14 3.19
C THR A 147 -11.33 1.42 3.40
N ASP A 148 -10.88 2.54 2.83
CA ASP A 148 -11.62 3.81 2.95
C ASP A 148 -13.02 3.77 2.30
N GLU A 149 -13.33 2.80 1.42
CA GLU A 149 -14.67 2.60 0.87
C GLU A 149 -15.64 1.98 1.87
N LEU A 150 -15.15 1.31 2.90
CA LEU A 150 -15.97 0.64 3.92
C LEU A 150 -16.38 1.57 5.06
N GLY A 151 -15.57 2.58 5.38
CA GLY A 151 -15.83 3.47 6.50
C GLY A 151 -14.75 4.55 6.68
N GLY A 152 -14.11 4.95 5.58
CA GLY A 152 -13.05 5.95 5.61
C GLY A 152 -11.84 5.49 6.44
N ARG A 153 -11.20 6.43 7.08
CA ARG A 153 -9.96 6.17 7.86
C ARG A 153 -10.13 5.15 9.00
N ALA A 154 -11.34 5.06 9.58
CA ALA A 154 -11.63 4.15 10.68
C ALA A 154 -11.64 2.68 10.24
N ALA A 155 -11.91 2.40 8.96
CA ALA A 155 -11.92 1.05 8.40
C ALA A 155 -10.52 0.56 7.97
N ARG A 156 -9.48 1.40 8.04
CA ARG A 156 -8.11 1.01 7.67
C ARG A 156 -7.56 -0.06 8.59
N LYS A 157 -6.69 -0.90 8.05
CA LYS A 157 -5.91 -1.87 8.82
C LYS A 157 -5.28 -1.18 10.06
N PRO A 158 -5.34 -1.73 11.25
CA PRO A 158 -5.66 -3.12 11.59
C PRO A 158 -7.15 -3.43 11.79
N ASN A 159 -8.10 -2.55 11.42
CA ASN A 159 -9.51 -2.88 11.50
C ASN A 159 -9.79 -4.13 10.64
N PRO A 160 -10.42 -5.20 11.20
CA PRO A 160 -10.64 -6.46 10.49
C PRO A 160 -11.67 -6.40 9.38
N GLU A 161 -12.45 -5.33 9.29
CA GLU A 161 -13.55 -5.17 8.31
C GLU A 161 -13.08 -5.39 6.87
N GLY A 162 -11.95 -4.78 6.49
CA GLY A 162 -11.38 -4.93 5.15
C GLY A 162 -11.03 -6.39 4.81
N LEU A 163 -10.44 -7.13 5.76
CA LEU A 163 -10.07 -8.53 5.54
C LEU A 163 -11.29 -9.45 5.53
N ARG A 164 -12.30 -9.18 6.36
CA ARG A 164 -13.60 -9.87 6.32
C ARG A 164 -14.29 -9.67 4.97
N ARG A 165 -14.24 -8.44 4.45
CA ARG A 165 -14.82 -8.15 3.12
C ARG A 165 -14.07 -8.88 2.00
N VAL A 166 -12.75 -9.02 2.09
CA VAL A 166 -11.98 -9.87 1.16
C VAL A 166 -12.46 -11.32 1.24
N ALA A 167 -12.58 -11.86 2.45
CA ALA A 167 -13.03 -13.25 2.69
C ALA A 167 -14.42 -13.51 2.07
N GLU A 168 -15.36 -12.59 2.25
CA GLU A 168 -16.70 -12.65 1.62
C GLU A 168 -16.60 -12.67 0.09
N LEU A 169 -15.82 -11.76 -0.51
CA LEU A 169 -15.68 -11.66 -1.96
C LEU A 169 -15.04 -12.91 -2.58
N LEU A 170 -14.12 -13.55 -1.86
CA LEU A 170 -13.48 -14.79 -2.29
C LEU A 170 -14.29 -16.05 -1.95
N GLY A 171 -15.33 -15.94 -1.13
CA GLY A 171 -16.12 -17.07 -0.64
C GLY A 171 -15.31 -18.00 0.27
N LEU A 172 -14.36 -17.48 1.06
CA LEU A 172 -13.43 -18.23 1.90
C LEU A 172 -13.54 -17.79 3.37
N PRO A 173 -13.29 -18.68 4.34
CA PRO A 173 -13.17 -18.29 5.74
C PRO A 173 -11.94 -17.38 5.94
N ALA A 174 -12.10 -16.28 6.68
CA ALA A 174 -11.03 -15.30 6.86
C ALA A 174 -9.76 -15.90 7.52
N GLN A 175 -9.92 -16.85 8.46
CA GLN A 175 -8.81 -17.54 9.14
C GLN A 175 -8.00 -18.46 8.20
N ASP A 176 -8.56 -18.87 7.06
CA ASP A 176 -7.89 -19.74 6.09
C ASP A 176 -7.07 -18.94 5.05
N LEU A 177 -7.12 -17.61 5.13
CA LEU A 177 -6.33 -16.72 4.29
C LEU A 177 -4.89 -16.56 4.82
N VAL A 178 -4.00 -16.12 3.94
CA VAL A 178 -2.69 -15.58 4.32
C VAL A 178 -2.59 -14.14 3.83
N VAL A 179 -2.20 -13.24 4.72
CA VAL A 179 -1.97 -11.81 4.40
C VAL A 179 -0.47 -11.61 4.17
N VAL A 180 -0.13 -11.00 3.04
CA VAL A 180 1.24 -10.62 2.68
C VAL A 180 1.34 -9.10 2.67
N GLY A 181 2.22 -8.53 3.48
CA GLY A 181 2.39 -7.08 3.58
C GLY A 181 3.70 -6.67 4.25
N ASP A 182 4.01 -5.37 4.23
CA ASP A 182 5.27 -4.83 4.78
C ASP A 182 5.13 -4.30 6.21
N ARG A 183 3.88 -3.99 6.68
CA ARG A 183 3.64 -3.26 7.91
C ARG A 183 3.10 -4.13 9.03
N PRO A 184 3.92 -4.47 10.08
CA PRO A 184 3.46 -5.28 11.20
C PRO A 184 2.18 -4.75 11.87
N GLY A 185 2.16 -3.49 12.27
CA GLY A 185 1.01 -2.86 12.93
C GLY A 185 -0.24 -2.70 12.08
N LYS A 186 -0.21 -3.10 10.80
CA LYS A 186 -1.35 -3.10 9.89
C LYS A 186 -1.62 -4.49 9.34
N ASP A 187 -0.74 -5.01 8.51
CA ASP A 187 -0.95 -6.26 7.75
C ASP A 187 -0.91 -7.49 8.66
N MET A 188 0.06 -7.56 9.56
CA MET A 188 0.14 -8.66 10.53
C MET A 188 -0.96 -8.52 11.58
N ALA A 189 -1.22 -7.30 12.03
CA ALA A 189 -2.26 -7.04 13.03
C ALA A 189 -3.67 -7.34 12.49
N VAL A 190 -4.00 -6.98 11.23
CA VAL A 190 -5.31 -7.32 10.65
C VAL A 190 -5.47 -8.82 10.43
N ALA A 191 -4.41 -9.54 10.06
CA ALA A 191 -4.43 -10.99 9.96
C ALA A 191 -4.71 -11.63 11.34
N ALA A 192 -3.96 -11.22 12.36
CA ALA A 192 -4.15 -11.71 13.73
C ALA A 192 -5.57 -11.45 14.26
N ALA A 193 -6.18 -10.31 13.92
CA ALA A 193 -7.54 -9.95 14.37
C ALA A 193 -8.64 -10.90 13.87
N VAL A 194 -8.39 -11.70 12.82
CA VAL A 194 -9.33 -12.71 12.29
C VAL A 194 -8.79 -14.13 12.37
N GLY A 195 -7.63 -14.34 13.01
CA GLY A 195 -6.99 -15.66 13.12
C GLY A 195 -6.32 -16.13 11.81
N ALA A 196 -6.13 -15.23 10.84
CA ALA A 196 -5.42 -15.52 9.61
C ALA A 196 -3.91 -15.54 9.81
N ARG A 197 -3.20 -16.23 8.91
CA ARG A 197 -1.74 -16.23 8.87
C ARG A 197 -1.21 -15.00 8.15
N SER A 198 0.05 -14.66 8.43
CA SER A 198 0.68 -13.52 7.78
C SER A 198 2.11 -13.80 7.35
N ILE A 199 2.53 -13.19 6.25
CA ILE A 199 3.89 -13.12 5.75
C ILE A 199 4.28 -11.65 5.69
N ARG A 200 5.34 -11.28 6.39
CA ARG A 200 5.93 -9.96 6.27
C ARG A 200 6.94 -9.93 5.15
N VAL A 201 6.89 -8.91 4.30
CA VAL A 201 7.97 -8.58 3.35
C VAL A 201 8.74 -7.36 3.86
N ARG A 202 10.09 -7.41 3.75
CA ARG A 202 10.96 -6.32 4.21
C ARG A 202 11.28 -5.37 3.08
N THR A 203 10.24 -4.70 2.58
CA THR A 203 10.32 -3.70 1.52
C THR A 203 9.85 -2.33 2.00
N GLY A 204 10.19 -1.26 1.30
CA GLY A 204 9.68 0.10 1.51
C GLY A 204 10.04 0.77 2.82
N GLU A 205 9.15 1.66 3.26
CA GLU A 205 9.31 2.53 4.42
C GLU A 205 9.53 1.75 5.73
N HIS A 206 8.90 0.57 5.85
CA HIS A 206 8.91 -0.24 7.08
C HIS A 206 9.89 -1.43 7.04
N ALA A 207 10.79 -1.51 6.06
CA ALA A 207 11.72 -2.65 5.90
C ALA A 207 12.52 -2.99 7.18
N HIS A 208 12.89 -1.96 7.95
CA HIS A 208 13.68 -2.09 9.17
C HIS A 208 12.87 -1.94 10.48
N ALA A 209 11.54 -1.79 10.39
CA ALA A 209 10.69 -1.70 11.57
C ALA A 209 10.74 -3.02 12.37
N PRO A 210 10.53 -3.01 13.70
CA PRO A 210 10.38 -4.22 14.51
C PRO A 210 9.28 -5.14 13.97
N ASP A 211 9.42 -6.46 14.20
CA ASP A 211 8.38 -7.46 13.87
C ASP A 211 7.34 -7.52 15.00
N ASP A 212 6.59 -6.44 15.19
CA ASP A 212 5.56 -6.34 16.24
C ASP A 212 4.25 -5.76 15.67
N PRO A 213 3.15 -6.54 15.65
CA PRO A 213 3.08 -7.97 15.98
C PRO A 213 3.88 -8.85 14.99
N PRO A 214 4.35 -10.04 15.42
CA PRO A 214 5.15 -10.91 14.58
C PRO A 214 4.32 -11.51 13.44
N ALA A 215 4.96 -11.68 12.28
CA ALA A 215 4.44 -12.50 11.21
C ALA A 215 4.79 -13.97 11.40
N MET A 216 4.04 -14.88 10.77
CA MET A 216 4.41 -16.30 10.73
C MET A 216 5.73 -16.53 9.98
N LEU A 217 5.96 -15.77 8.91
CA LEU A 217 7.20 -15.77 8.14
C LEU A 217 7.62 -14.33 7.78
N VAL A 218 8.92 -14.11 7.68
CA VAL A 218 9.50 -12.84 7.21
C VAL A 218 10.36 -13.13 5.99
N LEU A 219 10.09 -12.44 4.88
CA LEU A 219 10.76 -12.60 3.60
C LEU A 219 11.35 -11.28 3.11
N SER A 220 12.23 -11.34 2.11
CA SER A 220 12.81 -10.15 1.49
C SER A 220 11.78 -9.32 0.73
N ASP A 221 10.90 -10.01 -0.03
CA ASP A 221 9.97 -9.41 -0.99
C ASP A 221 8.82 -10.36 -1.34
N LEU A 222 7.86 -9.88 -2.13
CA LEU A 222 6.69 -10.65 -2.55
C LEU A 222 7.05 -11.84 -3.45
N ALA A 223 8.11 -11.76 -4.27
CA ALA A 223 8.49 -12.86 -5.15
C ALA A 223 8.96 -14.10 -4.35
N ALA A 224 9.54 -13.88 -3.17
CA ALA A 224 9.95 -14.95 -2.27
C ALA A 224 8.79 -15.76 -1.66
N VAL A 225 7.54 -15.32 -1.82
CA VAL A 225 6.34 -16.06 -1.39
C VAL A 225 6.07 -17.26 -2.30
N VAL A 226 6.39 -17.16 -3.59
CA VAL A 226 6.06 -18.18 -4.61
C VAL A 226 6.63 -19.55 -4.28
N PRO A 227 7.93 -19.73 -4.00
CA PRO A 227 8.48 -21.06 -3.72
C PRO A 227 7.89 -21.70 -2.46
N LEU A 228 7.31 -20.90 -1.55
CA LEU A 228 6.68 -21.40 -0.32
C LEU A 228 5.26 -21.90 -0.57
N LEU A 229 4.47 -21.15 -1.34
CA LEU A 229 3.06 -21.45 -1.58
C LEU A 229 2.82 -22.24 -2.86
N CYS A 230 3.77 -22.21 -3.81
CA CYS A 230 3.70 -22.90 -5.09
C CYS A 230 4.90 -23.84 -5.26
N PRO A 231 5.08 -24.88 -4.42
CA PRO A 231 6.20 -25.79 -4.57
C PRO A 231 6.16 -26.46 -5.96
N GLY A 232 7.31 -26.45 -6.66
CA GLY A 232 7.43 -26.96 -8.03
C GLY A 232 7.14 -25.93 -9.13
N ALA A 233 6.80 -24.69 -8.81
CA ALA A 233 6.83 -23.62 -9.82
C ALA A 233 8.29 -23.35 -10.24
N LEU A 234 8.51 -23.13 -11.54
CA LEU A 234 9.83 -22.74 -12.04
C LEU A 234 10.26 -21.41 -11.36
N PRO A 235 11.56 -21.26 -11.04
CA PRO A 235 12.05 -20.01 -10.49
C PRO A 235 11.71 -18.86 -11.45
N ILE A 236 11.16 -17.78 -10.89
CA ILE A 236 10.87 -16.56 -11.63
C ILE A 236 12.23 -15.98 -12.02
N GLY A 237 12.59 -16.06 -13.34
CA GLY A 237 13.82 -15.49 -13.85
C GLY A 237 13.88 -13.98 -13.61
N TYR A 238 15.02 -13.51 -13.12
CA TYR A 238 15.33 -12.09 -12.95
C TYR A 238 15.65 -11.43 -14.28
#